data_cb29da01c4b84bcf84612521e78734b8
#
_entry.id   cb29da01c4b84bcf84612521e78734b8
#
_cell.length_a   1.000
_cell.length_b   1.000
_cell.length_c   1.000
_cell.angle_alpha   90.00
_cell.angle_beta   90.00
_cell.angle_gamma   90.00
#
_symmetry.space_group_name_H-M   'P 1'
#
loop_
_entity.id
_entity.type
_entity.pdbx_description
1 polymer ?
#
loop_
_entity_poly.entity_id
_entity_poly.type
_entity_poly.pdbx_seq_one_letter_code
_entity_poly.pdbx_strand_id
1 'polypeptide(L)'
;GDTPRRKGREERMTQHFREVRNVSKVYRIGGLIGSTKISAVDNVSFTLEGGKPQILSIVGESGSGKTTIARMIARLIQPTSGEIVVDGQSTSGNLSFSEMKAFRRKVQPIFQNPFESFSSRKTVDTYLFETARNILGTKGKAATHRAVDEALASVGLSADRVIGRYPNQFSGGELQRVS
;
A
#
# COMPACT_ATOMS: atom_id res chain seq x y z
N GLY A 1 36.21 -22.02 -24.69
CA GLY A 1 35.23 -22.55 -23.78
C GLY A 1 34.39 -21.38 -23.21
N ASP A 2 33.29 -21.09 -23.88
CA ASP A 2 32.41 -19.97 -23.54
C ASP A 2 31.41 -20.41 -22.48
N THR A 3 31.37 -19.71 -21.37
CA THR A 3 30.66 -20.14 -20.16
C THR A 3 29.20 -19.68 -20.23
N PRO A 4 28.19 -20.58 -20.20
CA PRO A 4 26.78 -20.21 -20.35
C PRO A 4 26.14 -19.64 -19.07
N ARG A 5 26.90 -19.08 -18.14
CA ARG A 5 26.40 -18.61 -16.84
C ARG A 5 25.95 -17.14 -16.78
N ARG A 6 26.17 -16.32 -17.81
CA ARG A 6 25.78 -14.90 -17.80
C ARG A 6 24.37 -14.61 -18.27
N LYS A 7 23.81 -15.37 -19.23
CA LYS A 7 22.48 -15.13 -19.78
C LYS A 7 21.33 -15.34 -18.77
N GLY A 8 21.42 -16.32 -17.87
CA GLY A 8 20.36 -16.60 -16.90
C GLY A 8 20.28 -15.61 -15.73
N ARG A 9 21.22 -14.66 -15.60
CA ARG A 9 21.22 -13.64 -14.56
C ARG A 9 20.62 -12.33 -15.05
N GLU A 10 20.72 -12.04 -16.33
CA GLU A 10 20.10 -10.85 -16.97
C GLU A 10 18.60 -11.06 -17.20
N GLU A 11 18.14 -12.25 -17.52
CA GLU A 11 16.72 -12.58 -17.68
C GLU A 11 15.93 -12.53 -16.37
N ARG A 12 16.57 -12.64 -15.19
CA ARG A 12 15.93 -12.46 -13.89
C ARG A 12 15.75 -10.99 -13.47
N MET A 13 16.36 -10.05 -14.18
CA MET A 13 16.30 -8.62 -13.84
C MET A 13 15.14 -7.87 -14.53
N THR A 14 14.40 -8.51 -15.42
CA THR A 14 13.17 -7.97 -16.04
C THR A 14 11.89 -8.48 -15.37
N GLN A 15 11.94 -8.87 -14.09
CA GLN A 15 10.73 -9.18 -13.38
C GLN A 15 9.95 -7.89 -13.14
N HIS A 16 8.79 -7.79 -13.74
CA HIS A 16 7.84 -6.71 -13.52
C HIS A 16 7.56 -6.59 -12.03
N PHE A 17 7.78 -5.41 -11.48
CA PHE A 17 7.57 -5.18 -10.06
C PHE A 17 6.08 -5.21 -9.70
N ARG A 18 5.25 -4.70 -10.59
CA ARG A 18 3.78 -4.70 -10.45
C ARG A 18 3.10 -4.82 -11.78
N GLU A 19 2.10 -5.67 -11.85
CA GLU A 19 1.23 -5.82 -13.01
C GLU A 19 -0.22 -5.76 -12.58
N VAL A 20 -1.00 -5.02 -13.34
CA VAL A 20 -2.47 -5.00 -13.28
C VAL A 20 -2.95 -5.63 -14.57
N ARG A 21 -3.67 -6.76 -14.48
CA ARG A 21 -4.09 -7.57 -15.62
C ARG A 21 -5.61 -7.65 -15.69
N ASN A 22 -6.22 -7.02 -16.71
CA ASN A 22 -7.64 -7.07 -17.00
C ASN A 22 -8.54 -6.83 -15.78
N VAL A 23 -8.16 -5.88 -14.92
CA VAL A 23 -8.82 -5.63 -13.65
C VAL A 23 -10.11 -4.85 -13.86
N SER A 24 -11.19 -5.38 -13.30
CA SER A 24 -12.49 -4.70 -13.26
C SER A 24 -13.03 -4.66 -11.84
N LYS A 25 -13.80 -3.61 -11.53
CA LYS A 25 -14.52 -3.47 -10.28
C LYS A 25 -15.95 -3.04 -10.51
N VAL A 26 -16.88 -3.92 -10.14
CA VAL A 26 -18.32 -3.67 -10.20
C VAL A 26 -18.87 -3.62 -8.77
N TYR A 27 -19.53 -2.54 -8.44
CA TYR A 27 -20.30 -2.40 -7.20
C TYR A 27 -21.76 -2.75 -7.48
N ARG A 28 -22.41 -3.38 -6.52
CA ARG A 28 -23.85 -3.60 -6.53
C ARG A 28 -24.49 -2.68 -5.50
N ILE A 29 -25.40 -1.82 -5.94
CA ILE A 29 -26.13 -0.89 -5.10
C ILE A 29 -27.62 -1.28 -5.18
N GLY A 30 -28.23 -1.49 -4.05
CA GLY A 30 -29.67 -1.85 -3.94
C GLY A 30 -29.92 -2.95 -2.93
N GLY A 31 -31.20 -3.11 -2.56
CA GLY A 31 -31.67 -4.11 -1.60
C GLY A 31 -32.10 -5.43 -2.26
N LEU A 32 -32.88 -6.25 -1.50
CA LEU A 32 -33.41 -7.56 -1.93
C LEU A 32 -34.29 -7.52 -3.19
N ILE A 33 -34.84 -6.34 -3.54
CA ILE A 33 -35.69 -6.13 -4.72
C ILE A 33 -35.04 -5.05 -5.58
N GLY A 34 -34.26 -5.49 -6.59
CA GLY A 34 -33.61 -4.63 -7.58
C GLY A 34 -32.19 -4.14 -7.16
N SER A 35 -31.18 -4.71 -7.77
CA SER A 35 -29.79 -4.22 -7.60
C SER A 35 -29.29 -3.59 -8.90
N THR A 36 -28.79 -2.36 -8.83
CA THR A 36 -28.09 -1.71 -9.94
C THR A 36 -26.61 -2.03 -9.86
N LYS A 37 -26.00 -2.42 -10.99
CA LYS A 37 -24.56 -2.63 -11.10
C LYS A 37 -23.92 -1.35 -11.58
N ILE A 38 -22.90 -0.90 -10.87
CA ILE A 38 -22.06 0.24 -11.26
C ILE A 38 -20.66 -0.28 -11.51
N SER A 39 -20.20 -0.19 -12.79
CA SER A 39 -18.81 -0.47 -13.14
C SER A 39 -17.96 0.75 -12.78
N ALA A 40 -17.13 0.62 -11.76
CA ALA A 40 -16.21 1.68 -11.32
C ALA A 40 -14.86 1.59 -12.03
N VAL A 41 -14.46 0.39 -12.46
CA VAL A 41 -13.25 0.13 -13.25
C VAL A 41 -13.59 -0.99 -14.23
N ASP A 42 -13.20 -0.84 -15.47
CA ASP A 42 -13.49 -1.80 -16.51
C ASP A 42 -12.21 -2.16 -17.29
N ASN A 43 -11.82 -3.42 -17.19
CA ASN A 43 -10.77 -4.09 -17.97
C ASN A 43 -9.44 -3.31 -18.06
N VAL A 44 -8.94 -2.79 -16.95
CA VAL A 44 -7.72 -1.99 -16.91
C VAL A 44 -6.50 -2.90 -16.78
N SER A 45 -5.49 -2.63 -17.64
CA SER A 45 -4.21 -3.32 -17.61
C SER A 45 -3.06 -2.34 -17.76
N PHE A 46 -2.03 -2.50 -16.93
CA PHE A 46 -0.74 -1.81 -17.05
C PHE A 46 0.33 -2.53 -16.25
N THR A 47 1.59 -2.19 -16.53
CA THR A 47 2.76 -2.81 -15.91
C THR A 47 3.73 -1.74 -15.44
N LEU A 48 4.31 -1.94 -14.26
CA LEU A 48 5.47 -1.20 -13.76
C LEU A 48 6.67 -2.14 -13.77
N GLU A 49 7.72 -1.73 -14.47
CA GLU A 49 8.95 -2.52 -14.56
C GLU A 49 9.73 -2.47 -13.23
N GLY A 50 10.36 -3.59 -12.89
CA GLY A 50 11.29 -3.66 -11.77
C GLY A 50 12.65 -3.05 -12.11
N GLY A 51 13.44 -2.75 -11.06
CA GLY A 51 14.85 -2.39 -11.18
C GLY A 51 15.14 -0.89 -11.36
N LYS A 52 14.16 -0.05 -11.65
CA LYS A 52 14.31 1.40 -11.71
C LYS A 52 13.15 2.09 -10.97
N PRO A 53 13.42 3.20 -10.24
CA PRO A 53 12.34 4.02 -9.70
C PRO A 53 11.46 4.57 -10.83
N GLN A 54 10.14 4.41 -10.69
CA GLN A 54 9.17 4.89 -11.66
C GLN A 54 8.03 5.64 -10.96
N ILE A 55 7.49 6.63 -11.65
CA ILE A 55 6.28 7.35 -11.24
C ILE A 55 5.21 7.05 -12.28
N LEU A 56 4.13 6.40 -11.87
CA LEU A 56 2.92 6.23 -12.67
C LEU A 56 1.85 7.18 -12.18
N SER A 57 1.41 8.08 -13.03
CA SER A 57 0.29 8.98 -12.73
C SER A 57 -0.99 8.49 -13.39
N ILE A 58 -2.06 8.33 -12.60
CA ILE A 58 -3.40 8.01 -13.09
C ILE A 58 -4.21 9.29 -13.11
N VAL A 59 -4.53 9.78 -14.31
CA VAL A 59 -5.29 11.01 -14.54
C VAL A 59 -6.66 10.72 -15.14
N GLY A 60 -7.62 11.62 -14.94
CA GLY A 60 -8.98 11.48 -15.46
C GLY A 60 -9.97 12.33 -14.65
N GLU A 61 -11.21 12.40 -15.10
CA GLU A 61 -12.29 13.14 -14.45
C GLU A 61 -12.66 12.58 -13.06
N SER A 62 -13.39 13.37 -12.27
CA SER A 62 -13.96 12.88 -11.01
C SER A 62 -14.89 11.70 -11.29
N GLY A 63 -14.82 10.64 -10.48
CA GLY A 63 -15.63 9.44 -10.70
C GLY A 63 -15.08 8.43 -11.72
N SER A 64 -13.98 8.71 -12.43
CA SER A 64 -13.41 7.80 -13.46
C SER A 64 -12.72 6.55 -12.88
N GLY A 65 -12.83 6.25 -11.60
CA GLY A 65 -12.29 5.02 -11.01
C GLY A 65 -10.85 5.09 -10.48
N LYS A 66 -10.16 6.24 -10.55
CA LYS A 66 -8.76 6.40 -10.09
C LYS A 66 -8.52 5.90 -8.66
N THR A 67 -9.33 6.37 -7.74
CA THR A 67 -9.26 5.97 -6.33
C THR A 67 -9.57 4.48 -6.16
N THR A 68 -10.47 3.94 -6.97
CA THR A 68 -10.83 2.51 -6.94
C THR A 68 -9.63 1.65 -7.38
N ILE A 69 -8.94 2.04 -8.46
CA ILE A 69 -7.72 1.34 -8.90
C ILE A 69 -6.64 1.42 -7.81
N ALA A 70 -6.36 2.61 -7.27
CA ALA A 70 -5.38 2.78 -6.21
C ALA A 70 -5.70 1.91 -4.97
N ARG A 71 -6.97 1.86 -4.55
CA ARG A 71 -7.42 1.00 -3.44
C ARG A 71 -7.29 -0.49 -3.75
N MET A 72 -7.49 -0.91 -5.00
CA MET A 72 -7.26 -2.30 -5.40
C MET A 72 -5.77 -2.65 -5.39
N ILE A 73 -4.89 -1.76 -5.89
CA ILE A 73 -3.44 -1.95 -5.85
C ILE A 73 -2.93 -2.04 -4.41
N ALA A 74 -3.43 -1.17 -3.52
CA ALA A 74 -3.13 -1.20 -2.09
C ALA A 74 -3.80 -2.36 -1.34
N ARG A 75 -4.60 -3.18 -2.04
CA ARG A 75 -5.37 -4.30 -1.49
C ARG A 75 -6.31 -3.89 -0.34
N LEU A 76 -6.82 -2.68 -0.38
CA LEU A 76 -7.88 -2.20 0.51
C LEU A 76 -9.27 -2.72 0.07
N ILE A 77 -9.42 -2.98 -1.23
CA ILE A 77 -10.58 -3.64 -1.82
C ILE A 77 -10.11 -4.69 -2.83
N GLN A 78 -10.92 -5.72 -3.06
CA GLN A 78 -10.63 -6.75 -4.07
C GLN A 78 -11.24 -6.37 -5.43
N PRO A 79 -10.58 -6.68 -6.55
CA PRO A 79 -11.20 -6.61 -7.86
C PRO A 79 -12.38 -7.59 -7.97
N THR A 80 -13.31 -7.31 -8.87
CA THR A 80 -14.40 -8.24 -9.21
C THR A 80 -13.90 -9.29 -10.21
N SER A 81 -13.00 -8.90 -11.11
CA SER A 81 -12.31 -9.77 -12.05
C SER A 81 -10.92 -9.22 -12.37
N GLY A 82 -10.09 -10.04 -12.99
CA GLY A 82 -8.70 -9.72 -13.27
C GLY A 82 -7.78 -9.97 -12.10
N GLU A 83 -6.53 -9.58 -12.24
CA GLU A 83 -5.47 -9.94 -11.30
C GLU A 83 -4.50 -8.75 -11.09
N ILE A 84 -4.03 -8.60 -9.86
CA ILE A 84 -2.93 -7.70 -9.52
C ILE A 84 -1.77 -8.57 -9.01
N VAL A 85 -0.62 -8.41 -9.64
CA VAL A 85 0.60 -9.16 -9.31
C VAL A 85 1.65 -8.19 -8.78
N VAL A 86 2.29 -8.55 -7.68
CA VAL A 86 3.38 -7.79 -7.07
C VAL A 86 4.58 -8.74 -6.88
N ASP A 87 5.73 -8.40 -7.47
CA ASP A 87 6.94 -9.24 -7.46
C ASP A 87 6.67 -10.69 -7.90
N GLY A 88 5.87 -10.87 -8.94
CA GLY A 88 5.51 -12.18 -9.47
C GLY A 88 4.49 -12.96 -8.63
N GLN A 89 3.98 -12.40 -7.55
CA GLN A 89 2.97 -13.03 -6.71
C GLN A 89 1.60 -12.37 -6.89
N SER A 90 0.59 -13.19 -7.19
CA SER A 90 -0.79 -12.70 -7.23
C SER A 90 -1.21 -12.18 -5.86
N THR A 91 -1.84 -11.01 -5.87
CA THR A 91 -2.45 -10.43 -4.66
C THR A 91 -3.96 -10.69 -4.59
N SER A 92 -4.52 -11.42 -5.56
CA SER A 92 -5.94 -11.78 -5.61
C SER A 92 -6.26 -12.92 -4.65
N GLY A 93 -7.51 -13.01 -4.22
CA GLY A 93 -7.97 -14.06 -3.31
C GLY A 93 -7.56 -13.86 -1.84
N ASN A 94 -7.57 -14.95 -1.07
CA ASN A 94 -7.25 -14.92 0.36
C ASN A 94 -5.75 -15.15 0.56
N LEU A 95 -5.04 -14.10 0.99
CA LEU A 95 -3.65 -14.22 1.44
C LEU A 95 -3.62 -14.70 2.90
N SER A 96 -2.67 -15.56 3.22
CA SER A 96 -2.31 -15.89 4.60
C SER A 96 -1.80 -14.64 5.34
N PHE A 97 -1.74 -14.73 6.66
CA PHE A 97 -1.20 -13.63 7.48
C PHE A 97 0.24 -13.25 7.10
N SER A 98 1.09 -14.25 6.80
CA SER A 98 2.48 -14.04 6.39
C SER A 98 2.59 -13.37 5.02
N GLU A 99 1.78 -13.79 4.05
CA GLU A 99 1.74 -13.18 2.71
C GLU A 99 1.22 -11.74 2.77
N MET A 100 0.18 -11.48 3.57
CA MET A 100 -0.32 -10.13 3.79
C MET A 100 0.74 -9.22 4.42
N LYS A 101 1.49 -9.73 5.40
CA LYS A 101 2.59 -8.99 6.01
C LYS A 101 3.70 -8.69 5.00
N ALA A 102 4.08 -9.67 4.17
CA ALA A 102 5.06 -9.48 3.10
C ALA A 102 4.58 -8.46 2.07
N PHE A 103 3.32 -8.52 1.66
CA PHE A 103 2.69 -7.56 0.77
C PHE A 103 2.73 -6.13 1.35
N ARG A 104 2.31 -5.94 2.60
CA ARG A 104 2.30 -4.61 3.27
C ARG A 104 3.68 -3.99 3.44
N ARG A 105 4.76 -4.78 3.43
CA ARG A 105 6.14 -4.26 3.40
C ARG A 105 6.53 -3.66 2.05
N LYS A 106 5.89 -4.10 0.97
CA LYS A 106 6.20 -3.71 -0.41
C LYS A 106 5.26 -2.62 -0.93
N VAL A 107 4.02 -2.58 -0.43
CA VAL A 107 2.97 -1.67 -0.90
C VAL A 107 2.41 -0.90 0.27
N GLN A 108 2.68 0.40 0.28
CA GLN A 108 2.22 1.34 1.31
C GLN A 108 1.37 2.43 0.65
N PRO A 109 0.09 2.59 1.04
CA PRO A 109 -0.73 3.70 0.60
C PRO A 109 -0.44 4.96 1.42
N ILE A 110 -0.37 6.10 0.77
CA ILE A 110 -0.41 7.41 1.41
C ILE A 110 -1.77 8.04 1.05
N PHE A 111 -2.57 8.35 2.06
CA PHE A 111 -3.90 8.93 1.86
C PHE A 111 -3.80 10.45 1.66
N GLN A 112 -4.69 10.99 0.84
CA GLN A 112 -4.78 12.43 0.62
C GLN A 112 -5.16 13.19 1.91
N ASN A 113 -6.04 12.59 2.71
CA ASN A 113 -6.41 13.09 4.03
C ASN A 113 -5.70 12.26 5.10
N PRO A 114 -4.68 12.81 5.80
CA PRO A 114 -3.93 12.05 6.79
C PRO A 114 -4.78 11.60 7.98
N PHE A 115 -5.88 12.30 8.29
CA PHE A 115 -6.79 11.92 9.37
C PHE A 115 -7.51 10.59 9.11
N GLU A 116 -7.64 10.15 7.86
CA GLU A 116 -8.22 8.85 7.52
C GLU A 116 -7.31 7.67 7.92
N SER A 117 -6.02 7.92 8.13
CA SER A 117 -5.06 6.89 8.54
C SER A 117 -5.13 6.59 10.05
N PHE A 118 -5.72 7.47 10.84
CA PHE A 118 -5.68 7.41 12.29
C PHE A 118 -7.08 7.47 12.90
N SER A 119 -7.32 6.63 13.91
CA SER A 119 -8.51 6.78 14.76
C SER A 119 -8.30 7.89 15.80
N SER A 120 -9.28 8.75 15.99
CA SER A 120 -9.25 9.79 17.02
C SER A 120 -9.19 9.26 18.46
N ARG A 121 -9.36 7.94 18.65
CA ARG A 121 -9.37 7.29 19.97
C ARG A 121 -8.01 6.73 20.40
N LYS A 122 -7.01 6.75 19.51
CA LYS A 122 -5.65 6.23 19.77
C LYS A 122 -4.64 7.34 19.54
N THR A 123 -3.56 7.34 20.32
CA THR A 123 -2.41 8.20 20.07
C THR A 123 -1.65 7.77 18.83
N VAL A 124 -1.01 8.70 18.14
CA VAL A 124 -0.30 8.46 16.88
C VAL A 124 0.86 7.49 17.06
N ASP A 125 1.60 7.59 18.16
CA ASP A 125 2.70 6.67 18.49
C ASP A 125 2.26 5.22 18.61
N THR A 126 1.02 4.94 19.04
CA THR A 126 0.48 3.58 19.05
C THR A 126 0.57 2.93 17.68
N TYR A 127 0.22 3.65 16.62
CA TYR A 127 0.30 3.14 15.24
C TYR A 127 1.75 2.91 14.80
N LEU A 128 2.65 3.82 15.16
CA LEU A 128 4.08 3.69 14.83
C LEU A 128 4.69 2.46 15.50
N PHE A 129 4.43 2.27 16.80
CA PHE A 129 4.91 1.10 17.54
C PHE A 129 4.28 -0.21 17.05
N GLU A 130 2.99 -0.21 16.70
CA GLU A 130 2.32 -1.36 16.10
C GLU A 130 2.93 -1.69 14.73
N THR A 131 3.19 -0.69 13.88
CA THR A 131 3.82 -0.86 12.56
C THR A 131 5.23 -1.40 12.69
N ALA A 132 6.05 -0.83 13.58
CA ALA A 132 7.42 -1.29 13.81
C ALA A 132 7.46 -2.78 14.23
N ARG A 133 6.57 -3.20 15.12
CA ARG A 133 6.48 -4.60 15.54
C ARG A 133 5.89 -5.51 14.45
N ASN A 134 4.78 -5.12 13.87
CA ASN A 134 4.00 -6.00 13.01
C ASN A 134 4.54 -6.04 11.58
N ILE A 135 4.97 -4.92 11.03
CA ILE A 135 5.45 -4.81 9.66
C ILE A 135 6.97 -4.97 9.59
N LEU A 136 7.73 -4.17 10.33
CA LEU A 136 9.20 -4.28 10.33
C LEU A 136 9.70 -5.50 11.10
N GLY A 137 8.91 -6.00 12.06
CA GLY A 137 9.26 -7.20 12.84
C GLY A 137 10.28 -6.93 13.93
N THR A 138 10.33 -5.70 14.47
CA THR A 138 11.23 -5.35 15.56
C THR A 138 10.92 -6.20 16.81
N LYS A 139 11.96 -6.68 17.47
CA LYS A 139 11.85 -7.49 18.70
C LYS A 139 12.38 -6.70 19.89
N GLY A 140 11.55 -6.64 20.94
CA GLY A 140 11.90 -5.93 22.17
C GLY A 140 11.67 -4.41 22.11
N LYS A 141 11.53 -3.80 23.31
CA LYS A 141 11.15 -2.39 23.44
C LYS A 141 12.20 -1.45 22.84
N ALA A 142 13.48 -1.68 23.14
CA ALA A 142 14.57 -0.81 22.68
C ALA A 142 14.69 -0.77 21.14
N ALA A 143 14.61 -1.93 20.47
CA ALA A 143 14.68 -1.98 19.01
C ALA A 143 13.46 -1.31 18.34
N THR A 144 12.28 -1.47 18.96
CA THR A 144 11.04 -0.83 18.45
C THR A 144 11.11 0.69 18.59
N HIS A 145 11.57 1.21 19.74
CA HIS A 145 11.76 2.66 19.93
C HIS A 145 12.77 3.22 18.94
N ARG A 146 13.93 2.59 18.77
CA ARG A 146 14.93 3.04 17.80
C ARG A 146 14.38 3.13 16.39
N ALA A 147 13.65 2.11 15.92
CA ALA A 147 13.06 2.12 14.59
C ALA A 147 12.04 3.25 14.41
N VAL A 148 11.25 3.55 15.45
CA VAL A 148 10.29 4.67 15.43
C VAL A 148 11.04 6.01 15.42
N ASP A 149 12.07 6.18 16.25
CA ASP A 149 12.87 7.41 16.31
C ASP A 149 13.57 7.69 14.97
N GLU A 150 14.17 6.67 14.36
CA GLU A 150 14.81 6.76 13.04
C GLU A 150 13.80 7.14 11.95
N ALA A 151 12.61 6.52 11.96
CA ALA A 151 11.56 6.86 11.01
C ALA A 151 11.07 8.30 11.17
N LEU A 152 10.82 8.75 12.39
CA LEU A 152 10.41 10.12 12.67
C LEU A 152 11.48 11.14 12.26
N ALA A 153 12.75 10.86 12.58
CA ALA A 153 13.86 11.72 12.21
C ALA A 153 13.99 11.87 10.68
N SER A 154 13.73 10.80 9.92
CA SER A 154 13.77 10.82 8.45
C SER A 154 12.75 11.78 7.81
N VAL A 155 11.66 12.07 8.52
CA VAL A 155 10.61 13.00 8.08
C VAL A 155 10.65 14.35 8.83
N GLY A 156 11.74 14.62 9.56
CA GLY A 156 11.96 15.88 10.28
C GLY A 156 11.07 16.05 11.51
N LEU A 157 10.74 14.96 12.18
CA LEU A 157 10.01 14.95 13.44
C LEU A 157 10.85 14.30 14.55
N SER A 158 10.55 14.65 15.81
CA SER A 158 11.15 14.01 16.98
C SER A 158 10.11 13.20 17.75
N ALA A 159 10.54 12.18 18.48
CA ALA A 159 9.67 11.38 19.33
C ALA A 159 8.87 12.22 20.32
N ASP A 160 9.49 13.24 20.93
CA ASP A 160 8.82 14.14 21.89
C ASP A 160 7.64 14.91 21.28
N ARG A 161 7.67 15.14 19.97
CA ARG A 161 6.56 15.78 19.23
C ARG A 161 5.39 14.85 18.99
N VAL A 162 5.61 13.55 19.03
CA VAL A 162 4.65 12.55 18.56
C VAL A 162 4.11 11.67 19.67
N ILE A 163 4.96 11.27 20.63
CA ILE A 163 4.59 10.34 21.69
C ILE A 163 3.48 10.92 22.57
N GLY A 164 2.45 10.12 22.80
CA GLY A 164 1.30 10.45 23.64
C GLY A 164 0.31 11.43 23.04
N ARG A 165 0.50 11.87 21.79
CA ARG A 165 -0.42 12.83 21.13
C ARG A 165 -1.44 12.14 20.25
N TYR A 166 -2.65 12.70 20.26
CA TYR A 166 -3.76 12.29 19.42
C TYR A 166 -3.70 12.99 18.05
N PRO A 167 -4.31 12.40 16.99
CA PRO A 167 -4.25 12.97 15.63
C PRO A 167 -4.67 14.44 15.53
N ASN A 168 -5.65 14.87 16.31
CA ASN A 168 -6.16 16.25 16.33
C ASN A 168 -5.19 17.27 16.96
N GLN A 169 -4.08 16.82 17.55
CA GLN A 169 -3.04 17.66 18.14
C GLN A 169 -1.88 17.95 17.18
N PHE A 170 -2.01 17.50 15.92
CA PHE A 170 -1.04 17.71 14.85
C PHE A 170 -1.58 18.67 13.81
N SER A 171 -0.70 19.42 13.16
CA SER A 171 -1.04 20.07 11.90
C SER A 171 -1.23 18.99 10.80
N GLY A 172 -2.00 19.31 9.76
CA GLY A 172 -2.19 18.41 8.62
C GLY A 172 -0.87 17.96 8.00
N GLY A 173 0.12 18.86 7.88
CA GLY A 173 1.44 18.53 7.35
C GLY A 173 2.29 17.65 8.27
N GLU A 174 2.20 17.82 9.59
CA GLU A 174 2.86 16.92 10.55
C GLU A 174 2.25 15.52 10.47
N LEU A 175 0.92 15.44 10.48
CA LEU A 175 0.22 14.16 10.43
C LEU A 175 0.44 13.43 9.10
N GLN A 176 0.56 14.19 7.99
CA GLN A 176 0.90 13.65 6.67
C GLN A 176 2.30 13.02 6.64
N ARG A 177 3.26 13.62 7.35
CA ARG A 177 4.63 13.06 7.43
C ARG A 177 4.71 11.80 8.29
N VAL A 178 3.76 11.62 9.21
CA VAL A 178 3.72 10.44 10.10
C VAL A 178 2.89 9.30 9.50
N SER A 179 1.98 9.59 8.57
CA SER A 179 1.14 8.60 7.92
C SER A 179 1.90 7.82 6.83
#